data_0d7b497a3da305f9730a28bca384f1bd
#
_entry.id   0d7b497a3da305f9730a28bca384f1bd
#
_cell.length_a   1.000
_cell.length_b   1.000
_cell.length_c   1.000
_cell.angle_alpha   90.00
_cell.angle_beta   90.00
_cell.angle_gamma   90.00
#
_symmetry.space_group_name_H-M   'P 1'
#
loop_
_entity.id
_entity.type
_entity.pdbx_description
1 polymer ?
#
loop_
_entity_poly.entity_id
_entity_poly.type
_entity_poly.pdbx_seq_one_letter_code
_entity_poly.pdbx_strand_id
1 'polypeptide(L)'
;IGTFTGLSGLTMSLSLPNDGELVTLDKDIERNKIASNFFKKSRQENKIKTFVGPALESINNLKKNKKRFDIVFIDADKENYKNYYNKSLDLIEKNGLIIVDNVLWHGEVADINKKDKLTSIIREFNSYINRDNRTENLIIPVGDGFTVCRKL
;
A
#
# COMPACT_ATOMS: atom_id res chain seq x y z
N ILE A 1 -3.50 0.14 -0.67
CA ILE A 1 -4.09 -0.19 0.64
C ILE A 1 -3.99 1.06 1.50
N GLY A 2 -5.16 1.61 1.94
CA GLY A 2 -5.29 2.93 2.52
C GLY A 2 -5.79 3.94 1.49
N THR A 3 -7.11 4.18 1.43
CA THR A 3 -7.73 5.15 0.50
C THR A 3 -7.74 6.55 1.08
N PHE A 4 -8.05 6.65 2.36
CA PHE A 4 -8.27 7.93 3.05
C PHE A 4 -9.26 8.81 2.27
N THR A 5 -8.92 10.08 2.00
CA THR A 5 -9.75 11.01 1.20
C THR A 5 -9.52 10.91 -0.31
N GLY A 6 -8.68 9.96 -0.76
CA GLY A 6 -8.50 9.61 -2.16
C GLY A 6 -7.38 10.33 -2.92
N LEU A 7 -6.56 11.17 -2.26
CA LEU A 7 -5.53 11.95 -2.95
C LEU A 7 -4.53 11.08 -3.71
N SER A 8 -3.90 10.12 -3.04
CA SER A 8 -2.93 9.20 -3.67
C SER A 8 -3.58 8.34 -4.76
N GLY A 9 -4.78 7.80 -4.49
CA GLY A 9 -5.53 7.03 -5.47
C GLY A 9 -5.86 7.83 -6.73
N LEU A 10 -6.31 9.07 -6.56
CA LEU A 10 -6.58 9.97 -7.69
C LEU A 10 -5.31 10.26 -8.49
N THR A 11 -4.23 10.65 -7.81
CA THR A 11 -2.95 10.97 -8.46
C THR A 11 -2.42 9.78 -9.27
N MET A 12 -2.46 8.57 -8.67
CA MET A 12 -2.06 7.35 -9.38
C MET A 12 -2.96 7.09 -10.60
N SER A 13 -4.28 7.23 -10.47
CA SER A 13 -5.21 6.99 -11.59
C SER A 13 -4.99 7.90 -12.79
N LEU A 14 -4.60 9.14 -12.54
CA LEU A 14 -4.24 10.12 -13.60
C LEU A 14 -2.98 9.71 -14.37
N SER A 15 -2.08 8.96 -13.73
CA SER A 15 -0.84 8.46 -14.32
C SER A 15 -0.99 7.11 -15.02
N LEU A 16 -2.13 6.42 -14.82
CA LEU A 16 -2.38 5.13 -15.47
C LEU A 16 -2.72 5.30 -16.96
N PRO A 17 -2.35 4.32 -17.80
CA PRO A 17 -2.80 4.25 -19.18
C PRO A 17 -4.35 4.15 -19.26
N ASN A 18 -4.91 4.30 -20.46
CA ASN A 18 -6.36 4.35 -20.65
C ASN A 18 -7.07 3.07 -20.19
N ASP A 19 -6.45 1.93 -20.31
CA ASP A 19 -6.91 0.60 -19.90
C ASP A 19 -6.45 0.21 -18.48
N GLY A 20 -5.72 1.09 -17.79
CA GLY A 20 -5.25 0.85 -16.44
C GLY A 20 -6.38 0.88 -15.40
N GLU A 21 -6.31 -0.02 -14.42
CA GLU A 21 -7.26 -0.13 -13.30
C GLU A 21 -6.54 0.15 -11.98
N LEU A 22 -7.14 0.95 -11.12
CA LEU A 22 -6.75 1.14 -9.73
C LEU A 22 -7.78 0.48 -8.82
N VAL A 23 -7.32 -0.38 -7.91
CA VAL A 23 -8.15 -0.90 -6.81
C VAL A 23 -7.67 -0.27 -5.51
N THR A 24 -8.57 0.33 -4.75
CA THR A 24 -8.24 0.96 -3.47
C THR A 24 -9.10 0.41 -2.34
N LEU A 25 -8.47 0.19 -1.19
CA LEU A 25 -9.05 -0.50 -0.03
C LEU A 25 -9.00 0.42 1.19
N ASP A 26 -10.13 0.61 1.87
CA ASP A 26 -10.20 1.33 3.15
C ASP A 26 -11.32 0.76 4.03
N LYS A 27 -11.14 0.80 5.35
CA LYS A 27 -12.18 0.37 6.29
C LYS A 27 -13.18 1.48 6.61
N ASP A 28 -12.85 2.73 6.36
CA ASP A 28 -13.65 3.91 6.73
C ASP A 28 -14.60 4.29 5.59
N ILE A 29 -15.89 4.05 5.81
CA ILE A 29 -16.94 4.33 4.83
C ILE A 29 -17.11 5.84 4.55
N GLU A 30 -16.94 6.70 5.56
CA GLU A 30 -17.13 8.14 5.38
C GLU A 30 -15.98 8.74 4.56
N ARG A 31 -14.75 8.34 4.85
CA ARG A 31 -13.58 8.72 4.04
C ARG A 31 -13.70 8.20 2.61
N ASN A 32 -14.18 6.98 2.43
CA ASN A 32 -14.41 6.41 1.10
C ASN A 32 -15.48 7.20 0.30
N LYS A 33 -16.55 7.70 0.94
CA LYS A 33 -17.53 8.57 0.29
C LYS A 33 -16.87 9.86 -0.20
N ILE A 34 -16.01 10.48 0.61
CA ILE A 34 -15.26 11.69 0.23
C ILE A 34 -14.37 11.39 -0.99
N ALA A 35 -13.59 10.32 -0.93
CA ALA A 35 -12.72 9.89 -2.02
C ALA A 35 -13.51 9.65 -3.31
N SER A 36 -14.62 8.92 -3.25
CA SER A 36 -15.48 8.62 -4.39
C SER A 36 -16.03 9.88 -5.05
N ASN A 37 -16.37 10.92 -4.25
CA ASN A 37 -16.80 12.21 -4.79
C ASN A 37 -15.69 12.92 -5.58
N PHE A 38 -14.45 12.88 -5.08
CA PHE A 38 -13.30 13.43 -5.81
C PHE A 38 -12.99 12.65 -7.08
N PHE A 39 -13.07 11.31 -7.05
CA PHE A 39 -12.91 10.48 -8.24
C PHE A 39 -13.90 10.83 -9.35
N LYS A 40 -15.19 11.01 -8.99
CA LYS A 40 -16.23 11.46 -9.93
C LYS A 40 -15.95 12.85 -10.47
N LYS A 41 -15.67 13.84 -9.59
CA LYS A 41 -15.35 15.21 -10.02
C LYS A 41 -14.18 15.28 -10.99
N SER A 42 -13.22 14.36 -10.84
CA SER A 42 -12.02 14.27 -11.69
C SER A 42 -12.20 13.33 -12.89
N ARG A 43 -13.41 12.76 -13.09
CA ARG A 43 -13.72 11.81 -14.18
C ARG A 43 -12.81 10.57 -14.20
N GLN A 44 -12.39 10.12 -13.01
CA GLN A 44 -11.53 8.93 -12.85
C GLN A 44 -12.29 7.73 -12.27
N GLU A 45 -13.58 7.83 -11.99
CA GLU A 45 -14.40 6.77 -11.39
C GLU A 45 -14.42 5.47 -12.20
N ASN A 46 -14.24 5.55 -13.50
CA ASN A 46 -14.22 4.37 -14.38
C ASN A 46 -12.92 3.56 -14.23
N LYS A 47 -11.81 4.22 -13.82
CA LYS A 47 -10.52 3.57 -13.59
C LYS A 47 -10.36 3.09 -12.15
N ILE A 48 -11.13 3.63 -11.19
CA ILE A 48 -10.93 3.41 -9.76
C ILE A 48 -12.04 2.53 -9.19
N LYS A 49 -11.69 1.37 -8.66
CA LYS A 49 -12.58 0.49 -7.90
C LYS A 49 -12.28 0.61 -6.42
N THR A 50 -13.30 0.94 -5.63
CA THR A 50 -13.17 1.10 -4.18
C THR A 50 -13.80 -0.08 -3.46
N PHE A 51 -13.12 -0.60 -2.43
CA PHE A 51 -13.65 -1.62 -1.53
C PHE A 51 -13.61 -1.08 -0.09
N VAL A 52 -14.76 -1.12 0.58
CA VAL A 52 -14.90 -0.69 1.97
C VAL A 52 -14.94 -1.92 2.88
N GLY A 53 -14.09 -1.92 3.90
CA GLY A 53 -13.99 -3.00 4.88
C GLY A 53 -12.54 -3.32 5.24
N PRO A 54 -12.31 -4.36 6.07
CA PRO A 54 -10.97 -4.79 6.45
C PRO A 54 -10.14 -5.14 5.21
N ALA A 55 -8.99 -4.48 5.04
CA ALA A 55 -8.18 -4.64 3.82
C ALA A 55 -7.72 -6.08 3.61
N LEU A 56 -7.41 -6.83 4.68
CA LEU A 56 -7.03 -8.24 4.58
C LEU A 56 -8.13 -9.14 4.00
N GLU A 57 -9.40 -8.84 4.28
CA GLU A 57 -10.54 -9.55 3.68
C GLU A 57 -10.67 -9.20 2.20
N SER A 58 -10.58 -7.92 1.87
CA SER A 58 -10.60 -7.45 0.48
C SER A 58 -9.47 -8.07 -0.35
N ILE A 59 -8.25 -8.14 0.18
CA ILE A 59 -7.10 -8.80 -0.45
C ILE A 59 -7.38 -10.29 -0.68
N ASN A 60 -7.93 -10.99 0.33
CA ASN A 60 -8.29 -12.41 0.16
C ASN A 60 -9.35 -12.62 -0.93
N ASN A 61 -10.33 -11.71 -1.05
CA ASN A 61 -11.33 -11.75 -2.10
C ASN A 61 -10.73 -11.48 -3.48
N LEU A 62 -9.82 -10.51 -3.60
CA LEU A 62 -9.08 -10.26 -4.84
C LEU A 62 -8.28 -11.51 -5.27
N LYS A 63 -7.61 -12.18 -4.31
CA LYS A 63 -6.88 -13.43 -4.56
C LYS A 63 -7.82 -14.57 -5.04
N LYS A 64 -8.96 -14.75 -4.38
CA LYS A 64 -9.99 -15.75 -4.80
C LYS A 64 -10.47 -15.51 -6.22
N ASN A 65 -10.62 -14.24 -6.62
CA ASN A 65 -11.01 -13.83 -7.96
C ASN A 65 -9.82 -13.80 -8.95
N LYS A 66 -8.67 -14.37 -8.58
CA LYS A 66 -7.47 -14.46 -9.42
C LYS A 66 -6.98 -13.10 -9.96
N LYS A 67 -7.27 -12.01 -9.25
CA LYS A 67 -6.74 -10.69 -9.62
C LYS A 67 -5.23 -10.67 -9.46
N ARG A 68 -4.55 -9.96 -10.39
CA ARG A 68 -3.12 -9.69 -10.38
C ARG A 68 -2.87 -8.21 -10.58
N PHE A 69 -1.75 -7.74 -10.08
CA PHE A 69 -1.36 -6.33 -10.11
C PHE A 69 0.11 -6.19 -10.46
N ASP A 70 0.45 -5.13 -11.16
CA ASP A 70 1.83 -4.75 -11.44
C ASP A 70 2.45 -4.02 -10.24
N ILE A 71 1.62 -3.25 -9.51
CA ILE A 71 2.05 -2.47 -8.35
C ILE A 71 1.04 -2.59 -7.22
N VAL A 72 1.53 -2.77 -5.99
CA VAL A 72 0.75 -2.59 -4.76
C VAL A 72 1.39 -1.49 -3.93
N PHE A 73 0.61 -0.47 -3.57
CA PHE A 73 1.01 0.60 -2.66
C PHE A 73 0.35 0.39 -1.29
N ILE A 74 1.14 0.43 -0.22
CA ILE A 74 0.70 0.20 1.16
C ILE A 74 0.95 1.46 1.98
N ASP A 75 -0.13 2.14 2.37
CA ASP A 75 -0.13 3.28 3.29
C ASP A 75 -1.38 3.20 4.18
N ALA A 76 -1.33 2.33 5.16
CA ALA A 76 -2.44 2.02 6.06
C ALA A 76 -1.96 1.91 7.52
N ASP A 77 -2.69 1.17 8.36
CA ASP A 77 -2.30 0.92 9.74
C ASP A 77 -1.01 0.10 9.83
N LYS A 78 -0.03 0.64 10.55
CA LYS A 78 1.35 0.13 10.60
C LYS A 78 1.44 -1.26 11.23
N GLU A 79 0.55 -1.57 12.17
CA GLU A 79 0.46 -2.89 12.82
C GLU A 79 0.21 -4.03 11.83
N ASN A 80 -0.41 -3.75 10.69
CA ASN A 80 -0.70 -4.75 9.65
C ASN A 80 0.26 -4.72 8.47
N TYR A 81 1.29 -3.91 8.45
CA TYR A 81 2.23 -3.80 7.33
C TYR A 81 2.81 -5.14 6.88
N LYS A 82 3.26 -5.97 7.83
CA LYS A 82 3.77 -7.31 7.52
C LYS A 82 2.71 -8.22 6.90
N ASN A 83 1.46 -8.14 7.38
CA ASN A 83 0.34 -8.91 6.83
C ASN A 83 -0.01 -8.42 5.42
N TYR A 84 -0.10 -7.10 5.21
CA TYR A 84 -0.37 -6.52 3.90
C TYR A 84 0.70 -6.89 2.89
N TYR A 85 1.97 -6.76 3.24
CA TYR A 85 3.09 -7.14 2.39
C TYR A 85 3.02 -8.63 1.98
N ASN A 86 2.89 -9.55 2.94
CA ASN A 86 2.84 -10.98 2.64
C ASN A 86 1.65 -11.35 1.75
N LYS A 87 0.48 -10.77 1.99
CA LYS A 87 -0.71 -11.00 1.16
C LYS A 87 -0.57 -10.37 -0.22
N SER A 88 0.11 -9.23 -0.33
CA SER A 88 0.36 -8.56 -1.61
C SER A 88 1.29 -9.37 -2.51
N LEU A 89 2.26 -10.10 -1.95
CA LEU A 89 3.10 -11.01 -2.73
C LEU A 89 2.29 -12.08 -3.49
N ASP A 90 1.14 -12.48 -2.97
CA ASP A 90 0.25 -13.41 -3.66
C ASP A 90 -0.51 -12.77 -4.83
N LEU A 91 -0.64 -11.44 -4.86
CA LEU A 91 -1.37 -10.68 -5.87
C LEU A 91 -0.46 -10.05 -6.93
N ILE A 92 0.83 -9.86 -6.62
CA ILE A 92 1.80 -9.23 -7.53
C ILE A 92 2.33 -10.26 -8.52
N GLU A 93 2.43 -9.87 -9.78
CA GLU A 93 3.13 -10.63 -10.80
C GLU A 93 4.66 -10.63 -10.58
N LYS A 94 5.36 -11.56 -11.22
CA LYS A 94 6.82 -11.57 -11.24
C LYS A 94 7.35 -10.23 -11.80
N ASN A 95 8.36 -9.67 -11.15
CA ASN A 95 8.92 -8.34 -11.40
C ASN A 95 7.99 -7.15 -11.04
N GLY A 96 6.79 -7.39 -10.54
CA GLY A 96 5.92 -6.35 -10.03
C GLY A 96 6.43 -5.77 -8.71
N LEU A 97 5.91 -4.61 -8.33
CA LEU A 97 6.41 -3.81 -7.22
C LEU A 97 5.43 -3.77 -6.04
N ILE A 98 5.96 -3.92 -4.83
CA ILE A 98 5.26 -3.55 -3.60
C ILE A 98 5.97 -2.34 -3.03
N ILE A 99 5.23 -1.25 -2.83
CA ILE A 99 5.74 0.01 -2.29
C ILE A 99 5.07 0.24 -0.94
N VAL A 100 5.86 0.49 0.10
CA VAL A 100 5.36 0.70 1.46
C VAL A 100 5.81 2.06 1.98
N ASP A 101 4.86 2.90 2.36
CA ASP A 101 5.11 4.26 2.82
C ASP A 101 5.46 4.34 4.32
N ASN A 102 6.07 5.46 4.73
CA ASN A 102 6.42 5.84 6.09
C ASN A 102 7.35 4.84 6.82
N VAL A 103 8.32 4.29 6.11
CA VAL A 103 9.23 3.29 6.68
C VAL A 103 10.39 3.89 7.48
N LEU A 104 10.64 5.20 7.35
CA LEU A 104 11.62 5.93 8.18
C LEU A 104 10.99 6.50 9.46
N TRP A 105 9.67 6.68 9.48
CA TRP A 105 8.88 7.11 10.65
C TRP A 105 9.52 8.34 11.33
N HIS A 106 9.55 9.46 10.60
CA HIS A 106 10.19 10.72 11.05
C HIS A 106 11.66 10.58 11.44
N GLY A 107 12.35 9.53 10.96
CA GLY A 107 13.71 9.19 11.36
C GLY A 107 13.82 8.41 12.67
N GLU A 108 12.72 8.21 13.39
CA GLU A 108 12.70 7.57 14.70
C GLU A 108 13.15 6.10 14.67
N VAL A 109 13.03 5.43 13.51
CA VAL A 109 13.56 4.06 13.35
C VAL A 109 15.07 3.97 13.56
N ALA A 110 15.82 5.06 13.37
CA ALA A 110 17.27 5.12 13.56
C ALA A 110 17.66 5.46 15.01
N ASP A 111 16.76 6.06 15.80
CA ASP A 111 17.04 6.44 17.18
C ASP A 111 16.80 5.27 18.13
N ILE A 112 17.89 4.68 18.68
CA ILE A 112 17.83 3.53 19.59
C ILE A 112 17.04 3.80 20.88
N ASN A 113 16.87 5.06 21.26
CA ASN A 113 16.14 5.46 22.46
C ASN A 113 14.61 5.48 22.22
N LYS A 114 14.16 5.56 20.98
CA LYS A 114 12.74 5.50 20.62
C LYS A 114 12.24 4.06 20.68
N LYS A 115 11.41 3.78 21.69
CA LYS A 115 10.89 2.43 21.98
C LYS A 115 9.37 2.35 21.99
N ASP A 116 8.71 3.38 21.47
CA ASP A 116 7.25 3.33 21.32
C ASP A 116 6.82 2.20 20.39
N LYS A 117 5.55 1.82 20.50
CA LYS A 117 4.98 0.67 19.81
C LYS A 117 5.12 0.78 18.29
N LEU A 118 4.79 1.94 17.69
CA LEU A 118 4.78 2.08 16.23
C LEU A 118 6.19 2.10 15.65
N THR A 119 7.12 2.82 16.28
CA THR A 119 8.54 2.80 15.90
C THR A 119 9.11 1.38 15.93
N SER A 120 8.78 0.61 16.96
CA SER A 120 9.22 -0.78 17.09
C SER A 120 8.65 -1.67 15.98
N ILE A 121 7.37 -1.53 15.67
CA ILE A 121 6.70 -2.28 14.58
C ILE A 121 7.36 -1.99 13.23
N ILE A 122 7.65 -0.71 12.94
CA ILE A 122 8.26 -0.33 11.65
C ILE A 122 9.71 -0.85 11.57
N ARG A 123 10.49 -0.79 12.65
CA ARG A 123 11.82 -1.42 12.68
C ARG A 123 11.77 -2.92 12.41
N GLU A 124 10.84 -3.63 13.05
CA GLU A 124 10.65 -5.06 12.83
C GLU A 124 10.24 -5.35 11.38
N PHE A 125 9.35 -4.52 10.83
CA PHE A 125 8.94 -4.63 9.43
C PHE A 125 10.12 -4.40 8.49
N ASN A 126 10.91 -3.34 8.67
CA ASN A 126 12.08 -3.06 7.85
C ASN A 126 13.11 -4.21 7.92
N SER A 127 13.35 -4.74 9.12
CA SER A 127 14.23 -5.90 9.30
C SER A 127 13.68 -7.17 8.64
N TYR A 128 12.36 -7.35 8.67
CA TYR A 128 11.69 -8.48 8.02
C TYR A 128 11.86 -8.42 6.50
N ILE A 129 11.58 -7.27 5.88
CA ILE A 129 11.73 -7.06 4.44
C ILE A 129 13.18 -7.28 4.00
N ASN A 130 14.14 -6.71 4.73
CA ASN A 130 15.56 -6.82 4.39
C ASN A 130 16.08 -8.26 4.35
N ARG A 131 15.40 -9.20 5.02
CA ARG A 131 15.76 -10.62 5.06
C ARG A 131 14.91 -11.50 4.14
N ASP A 132 13.97 -10.91 3.42
CA ASP A 132 13.02 -11.66 2.60
C ASP A 132 13.60 -11.92 1.20
N ASN A 133 13.96 -13.17 0.93
CA ASN A 133 14.54 -13.59 -0.34
C ASN A 133 13.53 -13.69 -1.50
N ARG A 134 12.25 -13.40 -1.26
CA ARG A 134 11.21 -13.39 -2.31
C ARG A 134 11.21 -12.10 -3.10
N THR A 135 11.88 -11.07 -2.58
CA THR A 135 11.97 -9.76 -3.21
C THR A 135 13.38 -9.20 -3.15
N GLU A 136 13.74 -8.39 -4.13
CA GLU A 136 14.81 -7.40 -4.00
C GLU A 136 14.19 -6.12 -3.45
N ASN A 137 14.84 -5.47 -2.50
CA ASN A 137 14.28 -4.31 -1.85
C ASN A 137 15.32 -3.19 -1.65
N LEU A 138 14.81 -1.96 -1.62
CA LEU A 138 15.58 -0.78 -1.27
C LEU A 138 14.66 0.24 -0.57
N ILE A 139 15.26 1.14 0.22
CA ILE A 139 14.57 2.28 0.81
C ILE A 139 14.93 3.54 0.04
N ILE A 140 13.90 4.29 -0.39
CA ILE A 140 14.05 5.61 -1.00
C ILE A 140 13.71 6.65 0.07
N PRO A 141 14.68 7.50 0.48
CA PRO A 141 14.48 8.46 1.57
C PRO A 141 13.81 9.76 1.09
N VAL A 142 12.62 9.63 0.47
CA VAL A 142 11.78 10.75 0.07
C VAL A 142 10.59 10.83 1.01
N GLY A 143 10.27 12.04 1.51
CA GLY A 143 9.24 12.20 2.53
C GLY A 143 9.59 11.43 3.80
N ASP A 144 8.69 10.56 4.25
CA ASP A 144 8.91 9.68 5.41
C ASP A 144 9.46 8.29 5.03
N GLY A 145 10.05 8.20 3.84
CA GLY A 145 10.69 7.02 3.27
C GLY A 145 9.74 5.98 2.69
N PHE A 146 10.11 5.47 1.53
CA PHE A 146 9.42 4.34 0.87
C PHE A 146 10.32 3.12 0.84
N THR A 147 9.81 1.96 1.25
CA THR A 147 10.42 0.70 0.83
C THR A 147 9.81 0.27 -0.49
N VAL A 148 10.66 0.00 -1.47
CA VAL A 148 10.28 -0.57 -2.77
C VAL A 148 10.78 -1.99 -2.84
N CYS A 149 9.88 -2.96 -3.03
CA CYS A 149 10.18 -4.38 -3.14
C CYS A 149 9.78 -4.87 -4.53
N ARG A 150 10.74 -5.40 -5.31
CA ARG A 150 10.49 -6.06 -6.59
C ARG A 150 10.39 -7.57 -6.36
N LYS A 151 9.29 -8.20 -6.76
CA LYS A 151 9.10 -9.65 -6.66
C LYS A 151 10.03 -10.40 -7.62
N LEU A 152 10.72 -11.43 -7.13
CA LEU A 152 11.62 -12.30 -7.90
C LEU A 152 10.89 -13.43 -8.64
#